data_68ef60e2f0555d8d302b32632412f1a4
#
_entry.id   68ef60e2f0555d8d302b32632412f1a4
#
_cell.length_a   1.000
_cell.length_b   1.000
_cell.length_c   1.000
_cell.angle_alpha   90.00
_cell.angle_beta   90.00
_cell.angle_gamma   90.00
#
_symmetry.space_group_name_H-M   'P 1'
#
loop_
_entity.id
_entity.type
_entity.pdbx_description
1 polymer ?
#
loop_
_entity_poly.entity_id
_entity_poly.type
_entity_poly.pdbx_seq_one_letter_code
_entity_poly.pdbx_strand_id
1 'polypeptide(L)'
;MNAYRAYDAIEERKWAEQSLTEEKQKWIDDRAKELIAMFPAKPLQMSSLFLPKEAQLALIGDKAEEAYNDYISACAYARAEEEWGRLASCPF
;
A
#
# COMPACT_ATOMS: atom_id res chain seq x y z
N MET A 1 13.06 -29.74 -31.36
CA MET A 1 12.45 -29.94 -30.05
C MET A 1 11.75 -28.68 -29.60
N ASN A 2 10.44 -28.73 -29.61
CA ASN A 2 9.61 -27.56 -29.35
C ASN A 2 9.56 -27.16 -27.86
N ALA A 3 9.96 -28.05 -26.96
CA ALA A 3 9.93 -27.81 -25.53
C ALA A 3 10.87 -26.67 -25.10
N TYR A 4 12.02 -26.53 -25.73
CA TYR A 4 12.96 -25.47 -25.42
C TYR A 4 12.48 -24.08 -25.83
N ARG A 5 11.81 -23.98 -26.97
CA ARG A 5 11.25 -22.73 -27.46
C ARG A 5 10.11 -22.23 -26.57
N ALA A 6 9.25 -23.13 -26.12
CA ALA A 6 8.17 -22.80 -25.20
C ALA A 6 8.72 -22.32 -23.86
N TYR A 7 9.80 -22.92 -23.38
CA TYR A 7 10.43 -22.53 -22.14
C TYR A 7 11.04 -21.13 -22.21
N ASP A 8 11.75 -20.83 -23.29
CA ASP A 8 12.33 -19.49 -23.50
C ASP A 8 11.27 -18.40 -23.57
N ALA A 9 10.16 -18.65 -24.24
CA ALA A 9 9.05 -17.70 -24.32
C ALA A 9 8.44 -17.42 -22.95
N ILE A 10 8.34 -18.43 -22.09
CA ILE A 10 7.85 -18.29 -20.74
C ILE A 10 8.83 -17.45 -19.89
N GLU A 11 10.12 -17.64 -20.04
CA GLU A 11 11.13 -16.85 -19.35
C GLU A 11 11.08 -15.37 -19.74
N GLU A 12 10.98 -15.07 -21.03
CA GLU A 12 10.86 -13.70 -21.54
C GLU A 12 9.65 -12.99 -20.93
N ARG A 13 8.51 -13.66 -20.85
CA ARG A 13 7.30 -13.11 -20.21
C ARG A 13 7.51 -12.84 -18.72
N LYS A 14 8.16 -13.75 -18.01
CA LYS A 14 8.47 -13.55 -16.60
C LYS A 14 9.34 -12.33 -16.36
N TRP A 15 10.36 -12.13 -17.19
CA TRP A 15 11.23 -10.96 -17.08
C TRP A 15 10.45 -9.65 -17.29
N ALA A 16 9.60 -9.59 -18.31
CA ALA A 16 8.78 -8.41 -18.59
C ALA A 16 7.78 -8.14 -17.46
N GLU A 17 7.14 -9.17 -16.93
CA GLU A 17 6.21 -9.07 -15.82
C GLU A 17 6.91 -8.61 -14.53
N GLN A 18 8.10 -9.12 -14.25
CA GLN A 18 8.87 -8.70 -13.08
C GLN A 18 9.26 -7.22 -13.16
N SER A 19 9.73 -6.75 -14.32
CA SER A 19 10.10 -5.36 -14.50
C SER A 19 8.91 -4.43 -14.27
N LEU A 20 7.75 -4.74 -14.85
CA LEU A 20 6.53 -3.98 -14.64
C LEU A 20 6.07 -4.02 -13.19
N THR A 21 6.19 -5.19 -12.53
CA THR A 21 5.82 -5.36 -11.13
C THR A 21 6.73 -4.54 -10.22
N GLU A 22 8.03 -4.46 -10.51
CA GLU A 22 8.97 -3.66 -9.74
C GLU A 22 8.65 -2.17 -9.84
N GLU A 23 8.38 -1.66 -11.04
CA GLU A 23 7.99 -0.26 -11.25
C GLU A 23 6.69 0.06 -10.52
N LYS A 24 5.70 -0.82 -10.65
CA LYS A 24 4.42 -0.69 -9.96
C LYS A 24 4.62 -0.66 -8.45
N GLN A 25 5.39 -1.60 -7.92
CA GLN A 25 5.62 -1.71 -6.48
C GLN A 25 6.34 -0.48 -5.94
N LYS A 26 7.35 0.00 -6.66
CA LYS A 26 8.07 1.22 -6.28
C LYS A 26 7.14 2.44 -6.23
N TRP A 27 6.34 2.60 -7.26
CA TRP A 27 5.38 3.71 -7.33
C TRP A 27 4.37 3.64 -6.17
N ILE A 28 3.83 2.44 -5.92
CA ILE A 28 2.88 2.21 -4.84
C ILE A 28 3.52 2.48 -3.48
N ASP A 29 4.75 2.00 -3.25
CA ASP A 29 5.48 2.23 -2.01
C ASP A 29 5.71 3.73 -1.77
N ASP A 30 6.16 4.45 -2.78
CA ASP A 30 6.41 5.89 -2.67
C ASP A 30 5.11 6.66 -2.41
N ARG A 31 4.04 6.31 -3.10
CA ARG A 31 2.74 6.95 -2.91
C ARG A 31 2.14 6.63 -1.55
N ALA A 32 2.27 5.39 -1.10
CA ALA A 32 1.80 4.98 0.21
C ALA A 32 2.51 5.75 1.32
N LYS A 33 3.83 5.95 1.20
CA LYS A 33 4.60 6.76 2.16
C LYS A 33 4.11 8.20 2.22
N GLU A 34 3.81 8.80 1.08
CA GLU A 34 3.23 10.15 1.04
C GLU A 34 1.89 10.20 1.76
N LEU A 35 1.02 9.22 1.52
CA LEU A 35 -0.29 9.14 2.15
C LEU A 35 -0.18 8.93 3.66
N ILE A 36 0.72 8.05 4.10
CA ILE A 36 0.96 7.80 5.53
C ILE A 36 1.40 9.07 6.24
N ALA A 37 2.26 9.87 5.60
CA ALA A 37 2.75 11.12 6.17
C ALA A 37 1.66 12.16 6.41
N MET A 38 0.51 12.04 5.75
CA MET A 38 -0.63 12.94 5.93
C MET A 38 -1.44 12.63 7.18
N PHE A 39 -1.26 11.46 7.79
CA PHE A 39 -1.99 11.07 8.98
C PHE A 39 -1.25 11.44 10.25
N PRO A 40 -1.99 11.70 11.37
CA PRO A 40 -1.36 11.92 12.67
C PRO A 40 -0.53 10.71 13.11
N ALA A 41 0.55 10.96 13.83
CA ALA A 41 1.43 9.89 14.29
C ALA A 41 0.77 8.96 15.31
N LYS A 42 -0.19 9.47 16.08
CA LYS A 42 -0.87 8.72 17.13
C LYS A 42 -2.37 8.61 16.89
N PRO A 43 -2.96 7.43 17.14
CA PRO A 43 -4.41 7.24 16.93
C PRO A 43 -5.25 8.15 17.80
N LEU A 44 -4.79 8.48 18.99
CA LEU A 44 -5.49 9.37 19.92
C LEU A 44 -5.70 10.76 19.31
N GLN A 45 -4.72 11.29 18.60
CA GLN A 45 -4.83 12.60 17.95
C GLN A 45 -5.94 12.66 16.92
N MET A 46 -6.16 11.55 16.22
CA MET A 46 -7.16 11.48 15.16
C MET A 46 -8.58 11.40 15.70
N SER A 47 -8.78 10.71 16.82
CA SER A 47 -10.10 10.37 17.34
C SER A 47 -10.51 11.11 18.61
N SER A 48 -9.65 11.96 19.15
CA SER A 48 -9.89 12.65 20.43
C SER A 48 -11.13 13.54 20.46
N LEU A 49 -11.57 14.03 19.29
CA LEU A 49 -12.73 14.92 19.19
C LEU A 49 -14.07 14.17 19.13
N PHE A 50 -14.06 12.88 18.79
CA PHE A 50 -15.26 12.12 18.47
C PHE A 50 -15.55 10.98 19.42
N LEU A 51 -14.57 10.56 20.22
CA LEU A 51 -14.71 9.40 21.10
C LEU A 51 -14.86 9.80 22.56
N PRO A 52 -15.68 9.05 23.33
CA PRO A 52 -15.71 9.23 24.78
C PRO A 52 -14.36 8.87 25.39
N LYS A 53 -14.11 9.41 26.59
CA LYS A 53 -12.82 9.26 27.28
C LYS A 53 -12.42 7.80 27.47
N GLU A 54 -13.37 6.93 27.76
CA GLU A 54 -13.10 5.50 27.93
C GLU A 54 -12.59 4.84 26.66
N ALA A 55 -13.18 5.19 25.51
CA ALA A 55 -12.74 4.70 24.21
C ALA A 55 -11.38 5.27 23.82
N GLN A 56 -11.08 6.51 24.22
CA GLN A 56 -9.78 7.12 23.98
C GLN A 56 -8.66 6.37 24.71
N LEU A 57 -8.93 5.85 25.90
CA LEU A 57 -7.95 5.06 26.66
C LEU A 57 -7.54 3.78 25.93
N ALA A 58 -8.44 3.21 25.12
CA ALA A 58 -8.13 2.04 24.31
C ALA A 58 -7.13 2.34 23.18
N LEU A 59 -6.95 3.60 22.82
CA LEU A 59 -6.03 4.04 21.78
C LEU A 59 -4.65 4.41 22.31
N ILE A 60 -4.42 4.24 23.59
CA ILE A 60 -3.14 4.55 24.23
C ILE A 60 -2.36 3.25 24.43
N GLY A 61 -1.08 3.28 24.13
CA GLY A 61 -0.17 2.16 24.33
C GLY A 61 0.46 1.69 23.02
N ASP A 62 1.53 0.92 23.15
CA ASP A 62 2.33 0.47 22.02
C ASP A 62 1.53 -0.42 21.06
N LYS A 63 0.69 -1.29 21.59
CA LYS A 63 -0.14 -2.17 20.78
C LYS A 63 -1.18 -1.41 19.97
N ALA A 64 -1.78 -0.37 20.57
CA ALA A 64 -2.74 0.47 19.86
C ALA A 64 -2.05 1.28 18.75
N GLU A 65 -0.86 1.81 19.02
CA GLU A 65 -0.08 2.54 18.02
C GLU A 65 0.35 1.63 16.88
N GLU A 66 0.77 0.42 17.18
CA GLU A 66 1.14 -0.58 16.17
C GLU A 66 -0.06 -0.95 15.27
N ALA A 67 -1.20 -1.24 15.87
CA ALA A 67 -2.43 -1.54 15.14
C ALA A 67 -2.89 -0.37 14.29
N TYR A 68 -2.77 0.85 14.79
CA TYR A 68 -3.08 2.07 14.05
C TYR A 68 -2.17 2.23 12.84
N ASN A 69 -0.87 2.09 13.03
CA ASN A 69 0.11 2.19 11.95
C ASN A 69 -0.12 1.13 10.89
N ASP A 70 -0.43 -0.11 11.28
CA ASP A 70 -0.77 -1.20 10.36
C ASP A 70 -2.02 -0.87 9.56
N TYR A 71 -3.04 -0.35 10.21
CA TYR A 71 -4.29 0.06 9.56
C TYR A 71 -4.06 1.18 8.55
N ILE A 72 -3.35 2.23 8.95
CA ILE A 72 -3.02 3.36 8.07
C ILE A 72 -2.19 2.89 6.88
N SER A 73 -1.20 2.03 7.11
CA SER A 73 -0.40 1.45 6.04
C SER A 73 -1.26 0.65 5.05
N ALA A 74 -2.15 -0.21 5.55
CA ALA A 74 -3.04 -0.99 4.71
C ALA A 74 -3.93 -0.10 3.85
N CYS A 75 -4.50 0.95 4.43
CA CYS A 75 -5.34 1.92 3.70
C CYS A 75 -4.53 2.68 2.65
N ALA A 76 -3.32 3.12 2.99
CA ALA A 76 -2.44 3.85 2.09
C ALA A 76 -2.04 3.00 0.89
N TYR A 77 -1.67 1.74 1.11
CA TYR A 77 -1.33 0.82 0.03
C TYR A 77 -2.53 0.49 -0.85
N ALA A 78 -3.70 0.27 -0.27
CA ALA A 78 -4.91 0.02 -1.04
C ALA A 78 -5.26 1.22 -1.93
N ARG A 79 -5.14 2.43 -1.41
CA ARG A 79 -5.38 3.65 -2.18
C ARG A 79 -4.35 3.84 -3.28
N ALA A 80 -3.08 3.60 -2.98
CA ALA A 80 -2.00 3.71 -3.96
C ALA A 80 -2.20 2.72 -5.11
N GLU A 81 -2.62 1.49 -4.82
CA GLU A 81 -2.94 0.50 -5.85
C GLU A 81 -4.11 0.94 -6.73
N GLU A 82 -5.15 1.51 -6.14
CA GLU A 82 -6.29 2.04 -6.86
C GLU A 82 -5.85 3.18 -7.79
N GLU A 83 -5.04 4.10 -7.29
CA GLU A 83 -4.50 5.21 -8.10
C GLU A 83 -3.63 4.72 -9.25
N TRP A 84 -2.80 3.71 -9.01
CA TRP A 84 -2.02 3.08 -10.07
C TRP A 84 -2.90 2.51 -11.16
N GLY A 85 -3.95 1.79 -10.77
CA GLY A 85 -4.92 1.21 -11.72
C GLY A 85 -5.57 2.28 -12.60
N ARG A 86 -5.92 3.42 -12.01
CA ARG A 86 -6.49 4.55 -12.76
C ARG A 86 -5.50 5.15 -13.75
N LEU A 87 -4.24 5.35 -13.31
CA LEU A 87 -3.19 5.85 -14.19
C LEU A 87 -2.89 4.90 -15.34
N ALA A 88 -2.84 3.60 -15.05
CA ALA A 88 -2.56 2.58 -16.05
C ALA A 88 -3.71 2.41 -17.05
N SER A 89 -4.94 2.66 -16.65
CA SER A 89 -6.12 2.53 -17.51
C SER A 89 -6.50 3.82 -18.26
N CYS A 90 -5.82 4.91 -17.96
CA CYS A 90 -6.10 6.20 -18.59
C CYS A 90 -5.58 6.19 -20.03
N PRO A 91 -6.44 6.25 -21.05
CA PRO A 91 -5.98 6.25 -22.44
C PRO A 91 -5.58 7.66 -22.86
N PHE A 92 -4.35 7.80 -23.15
CA PHE A 92 -3.84 9.05 -23.75
C PHE A 92 -3.28 8.81 -25.10
#